data_b76080c4688ccbc572ef47cfb3979b49
#
_entry.id   b76080c4688ccbc572ef47cfb3979b49
#
_cell.length_a   1.000
_cell.length_b   1.000
_cell.length_c   1.000
_cell.angle_alpha   90.00
_cell.angle_beta   90.00
_cell.angle_gamma   90.00
#
_symmetry.space_group_name_H-M   'P 1'
#
loop_
_entity.id
_entity.type
_entity.pdbx_description
1 polymer ?
#
loop_
_entity_poly.entity_id
_entity_poly.type
_entity_poly.pdbx_seq_one_letter_code
_entity_poly.pdbx_strand_id
1 'polypeptide(L)'
;MSKLEIKNQQSAIGNLVECVPNFSEGRKIETVERLAQAISSVATACVLDTHLDPDHNRSVITFAAAPEMIVEAAFRAVQLAAELIDMRRHTGVHPRLGATDVLPFIPISHVTMEDCVALAHRAGERIARELSIPVFFYERAALKPERVNLEDVRRGALELLLTQIGIDPNRAPDAGPLRVHETAGAVAIGARPFLIAFNVNLRTTDVSIARNIARVVRARHGGLPFLKALGFELSSRGLAQVSMNIVNYEVTGITQAYEAVRSEAERMGVEIVSTEIVGLVPAKALDRSAEYFEKLENFSEDKILEHRLRICNQFGNV
;
A
#
# COMPACT_ATOMS: atom_id res chain seq x y z
N MET A 1 9.91 -3.76 27.09
CA MET A 1 8.80 -2.86 27.53
C MET A 1 7.66 -3.70 28.07
N SER A 2 7.10 -3.32 29.24
CA SER A 2 5.99 -4.04 29.87
C SER A 2 4.67 -3.75 29.14
N LYS A 3 3.67 -4.68 29.26
CA LYS A 3 2.31 -4.47 28.73
C LYS A 3 1.65 -3.17 29.26
N LEU A 4 2.07 -2.68 30.42
CA LEU A 4 1.60 -1.46 31.04
C LEU A 4 2.19 -0.22 30.35
N GLU A 5 3.45 -0.25 29.94
CA GLU A 5 4.11 0.84 29.19
C GLU A 5 3.52 1.00 27.81
N ILE A 6 3.16 -0.12 27.15
CA ILE A 6 2.49 -0.10 25.85
C ILE A 6 1.07 0.49 25.96
N LYS A 7 0.31 0.12 27.01
CA LYS A 7 -1.03 0.69 27.27
C LYS A 7 -1.00 2.18 27.62
N ASN A 8 -0.04 2.62 28.41
CA ASN A 8 0.12 4.03 28.75
C ASN A 8 0.60 4.89 27.56
N GLN A 9 1.30 4.31 26.62
CA GLN A 9 1.76 5.01 25.41
C GLN A 9 0.66 5.19 24.36
N GLN A 10 -0.31 4.28 24.28
CA GLN A 10 -1.49 4.45 23.41
C GLN A 10 -2.45 5.54 23.91
N SER A 11 -2.47 5.81 25.22
CA SER A 11 -3.33 6.85 25.80
C SER A 11 -2.85 8.29 25.57
N ALA A 12 -1.61 8.48 25.06
CA ALA A 12 -1.04 9.80 24.78
C ALA A 12 -1.18 10.22 23.29
N ILE A 13 -1.62 9.31 22.41
CA ILE A 13 -1.84 9.58 20.99
C ILE A 13 -3.33 9.89 20.80
N GLY A 14 -3.65 11.07 20.24
CA GLY A 14 -5.02 11.48 19.92
C GLY A 14 -5.70 10.57 18.87
N ASN A 15 -6.85 10.99 18.37
CA ASN A 15 -7.53 10.30 17.27
C ASN A 15 -6.66 10.35 16.02
N LEU A 16 -6.26 9.18 15.52
CA LEU A 16 -5.27 9.11 14.44
C LEU A 16 -5.67 8.11 13.36
N VAL A 17 -5.59 8.57 12.12
CA VAL A 17 -5.78 7.78 10.91
C VAL A 17 -4.47 7.76 10.12
N GLU A 18 -4.08 6.59 9.65
CA GLU A 18 -3.00 6.44 8.67
C GLU A 18 -3.58 6.43 7.25
N CYS A 19 -2.87 7.04 6.32
CA CYS A 19 -3.14 6.93 4.90
C CYS A 19 -1.86 6.51 4.17
N VAL A 20 -1.99 5.56 3.22
CA VAL A 20 -0.84 4.96 2.51
C VAL A 20 -1.04 5.06 1.00
N PRO A 21 -1.09 6.30 0.43
CA PRO A 21 -1.21 6.47 -1.01
C PRO A 21 -0.04 5.83 -1.76
N ASN A 22 -0.39 5.25 -2.90
CA ASN A 22 0.57 4.70 -3.84
C ASN A 22 0.51 5.49 -5.13
N PHE A 23 1.65 5.97 -5.59
CA PHE A 23 1.76 6.79 -6.78
C PHE A 23 2.52 6.06 -7.89
N SER A 24 2.14 6.32 -9.14
CA SER A 24 2.79 5.78 -10.34
C SER A 24 4.02 6.62 -10.72
N GLU A 25 4.92 6.80 -9.77
CA GLU A 25 6.23 7.44 -9.95
C GLU A 25 7.21 6.87 -8.91
N GLY A 26 8.28 6.26 -9.34
CA GLY A 26 9.30 5.67 -8.47
C GLY A 26 10.73 5.98 -8.92
N ARG A 27 10.88 6.82 -9.96
CA ARG A 27 12.18 7.15 -10.57
C ARG A 27 12.59 8.59 -10.33
N LYS A 28 11.63 9.52 -10.27
CA LYS A 28 11.86 10.95 -10.05
C LYS A 28 11.69 11.28 -8.56
N ILE A 29 12.79 11.25 -7.83
CA ILE A 29 12.83 11.55 -6.38
C ILE A 29 12.16 12.89 -6.08
N GLU A 30 12.46 13.93 -6.87
CA GLU A 30 11.90 15.28 -6.70
C GLU A 30 10.36 15.29 -6.75
N THR A 31 9.75 14.51 -7.63
CA THR A 31 8.29 14.39 -7.70
C THR A 31 7.73 13.83 -6.41
N VAL A 32 8.33 12.76 -5.89
CA VAL A 32 7.88 12.09 -4.66
C VAL A 32 8.09 12.99 -3.44
N GLU A 33 9.19 13.70 -3.36
CA GLU A 33 9.46 14.71 -2.31
C GLU A 33 8.40 15.83 -2.31
N ARG A 34 8.02 16.33 -3.48
CA ARG A 34 6.95 17.34 -3.62
C ARG A 34 5.59 16.79 -3.15
N LEU A 35 5.27 15.52 -3.43
CA LEU A 35 4.06 14.87 -2.92
C LEU A 35 4.08 14.77 -1.39
N ALA A 36 5.21 14.38 -0.81
CA ALA A 36 5.39 14.32 0.65
C ALA A 36 5.27 15.72 1.29
N GLN A 37 5.83 16.75 0.67
CA GLN A 37 5.70 18.14 1.12
C GLN A 37 4.26 18.64 1.06
N ALA A 38 3.51 18.30 0.01
CA ALA A 38 2.09 18.66 -0.11
C ALA A 38 1.26 18.06 1.04
N ILE A 39 1.54 16.82 1.43
CA ILE A 39 0.94 16.16 2.60
C ILE A 39 1.31 16.91 3.87
N SER A 40 2.60 17.12 4.12
CA SER A 40 3.13 17.75 5.35
C SER A 40 2.74 19.24 5.48
N SER A 41 2.26 19.88 4.40
CA SER A 41 1.76 21.26 4.46
C SER A 41 0.39 21.39 5.15
N VAL A 42 -0.27 20.27 5.44
CA VAL A 42 -1.56 20.23 6.14
C VAL A 42 -1.33 20.07 7.64
N ALA A 43 -2.04 20.84 8.44
CA ALA A 43 -1.95 20.77 9.89
C ALA A 43 -2.20 19.35 10.39
N THR A 44 -1.48 18.92 11.39
CA THR A 44 -1.48 17.57 11.99
C THR A 44 -1.03 16.43 11.05
N ALA A 45 -0.82 16.68 9.74
CA ALA A 45 -0.35 15.64 8.85
C ALA A 45 1.17 15.45 8.99
N CYS A 46 1.58 14.21 9.28
CA CYS A 46 2.97 13.82 9.43
C CYS A 46 3.32 12.68 8.49
N VAL A 47 4.28 12.89 7.60
CA VAL A 47 4.83 11.82 6.76
C VAL A 47 5.69 10.90 7.62
N LEU A 48 5.31 9.64 7.67
CA LEU A 48 5.96 8.60 8.48
C LEU A 48 7.03 7.85 7.70
N ASP A 49 6.77 7.56 6.43
CA ASP A 49 7.70 6.84 5.55
C ASP A 49 7.48 7.23 4.09
N THR A 50 8.55 7.15 3.30
CA THR A 50 8.51 7.32 1.84
C THR A 50 9.38 6.25 1.21
N HIS A 51 8.76 5.37 0.44
CA HIS A 51 9.43 4.29 -0.27
C HIS A 51 9.33 4.51 -1.78
N LEU A 52 10.48 4.43 -2.47
CA LEU A 52 10.57 4.52 -3.93
C LEU A 52 11.02 3.17 -4.50
N ASP A 53 10.35 2.74 -5.55
CA ASP A 53 10.68 1.53 -6.30
C ASP A 53 10.86 1.85 -7.79
N PRO A 54 12.10 2.01 -8.26
CA PRO A 54 12.38 2.33 -9.67
C PRO A 54 12.02 1.19 -10.65
N ASP A 55 12.12 -0.08 -10.23
CA ASP A 55 11.80 -1.24 -11.07
C ASP A 55 10.30 -1.30 -11.35
N HIS A 56 9.49 -1.12 -10.31
CA HIS A 56 8.03 -1.05 -10.44
C HIS A 56 7.54 0.32 -10.93
N ASN A 57 8.42 1.33 -10.95
CA ASN A 57 8.10 2.74 -11.20
C ASN A 57 6.91 3.21 -10.35
N ARG A 58 7.06 3.04 -9.04
CA ARG A 58 6.03 3.27 -8.04
C ARG A 58 6.63 3.83 -6.77
N SER A 59 5.90 4.66 -6.07
CA SER A 59 6.23 5.07 -4.71
C SER A 59 5.05 4.85 -3.76
N VAL A 60 5.38 4.70 -2.49
CA VAL A 60 4.44 4.58 -1.38
C VAL A 60 4.80 5.64 -0.37
N ILE A 61 3.86 6.52 -0.04
CA ILE A 61 4.03 7.50 1.03
C ILE A 61 3.09 7.08 2.16
N THR A 62 3.63 6.86 3.34
CA THR A 62 2.84 6.58 4.55
C THR A 62 2.78 7.85 5.38
N PHE A 63 1.58 8.31 5.71
CA PHE A 63 1.39 9.46 6.60
C PHE A 63 0.23 9.24 7.56
N ALA A 64 0.25 9.96 8.67
CA ALA A 64 -0.84 9.98 9.62
C ALA A 64 -1.31 11.42 9.87
N ALA A 65 -2.59 11.56 10.19
CA ALA A 65 -3.19 12.83 10.58
C ALA A 65 -4.44 12.61 11.44
N ALA A 66 -4.89 13.67 12.12
CA ALA A 66 -6.20 13.69 12.75
C ALA A 66 -7.32 13.48 11.71
N PRO A 67 -8.45 12.83 12.07
CA PRO A 67 -9.57 12.53 11.15
C PRO A 67 -10.10 13.74 10.39
N GLU A 68 -10.04 14.93 11.01
CA GLU A 68 -10.51 16.19 10.41
C GLU A 68 -9.61 16.65 9.25
N MET A 69 -8.32 16.32 9.29
CA MET A 69 -7.31 16.82 8.37
C MET A 69 -6.82 15.77 7.35
N ILE A 70 -7.02 14.48 7.62
CA ILE A 70 -6.51 13.38 6.77
C ILE A 70 -7.02 13.46 5.33
N VAL A 71 -8.29 13.86 5.14
CA VAL A 71 -8.89 13.99 3.81
C VAL A 71 -8.28 15.16 3.04
N GLU A 72 -7.97 16.28 3.71
CA GLU A 72 -7.28 17.41 3.08
C GLU A 72 -5.87 17.03 2.64
N ALA A 73 -5.11 16.36 3.51
CA ALA A 73 -3.76 15.92 3.19
C ALA A 73 -3.75 14.92 2.01
N ALA A 74 -4.66 13.95 2.03
CA ALA A 74 -4.84 13.00 0.94
C ALA A 74 -5.23 13.69 -0.38
N PHE A 75 -6.17 14.64 -0.32
CA PHE A 75 -6.63 15.40 -1.50
C PHE A 75 -5.50 16.19 -2.15
N ARG A 76 -4.68 16.92 -1.35
CA ARG A 76 -3.54 17.69 -1.89
C ARG A 76 -2.53 16.79 -2.58
N ALA A 77 -2.25 15.61 -2.02
CA ALA A 77 -1.36 14.65 -2.65
C ALA A 77 -1.90 14.14 -3.99
N VAL A 78 -3.20 13.80 -4.06
CA VAL A 78 -3.86 13.35 -5.30
C VAL A 78 -3.90 14.45 -6.35
N GLN A 79 -4.22 15.68 -5.95
CA GLN A 79 -4.23 16.85 -6.85
C GLN A 79 -2.86 17.06 -7.46
N LEU A 80 -1.81 17.12 -6.64
CA LEU A 80 -0.46 17.31 -7.13
C LEU A 80 0.05 16.14 -7.97
N ALA A 81 -0.34 14.89 -7.63
CA ALA A 81 -0.01 13.73 -8.44
C ALA A 81 -0.65 13.81 -9.84
N ALA A 82 -1.90 14.29 -9.94
CA ALA A 82 -2.58 14.49 -11.22
C ALA A 82 -1.89 15.54 -12.11
N GLU A 83 -1.22 16.52 -11.51
CA GLU A 83 -0.45 17.56 -12.22
C GLU A 83 0.92 17.07 -12.68
N LEU A 84 1.60 16.24 -11.85
CA LEU A 84 3.01 15.88 -12.05
C LEU A 84 3.21 14.54 -12.78
N ILE A 85 2.25 13.62 -12.70
CA ILE A 85 2.37 12.26 -13.21
C ILE A 85 1.42 12.07 -14.39
N ASP A 86 2.00 11.91 -15.60
CA ASP A 86 1.22 11.67 -16.82
C ASP A 86 1.18 10.17 -17.15
N MET A 87 0.02 9.54 -16.90
CA MET A 87 -0.20 8.12 -17.12
C MET A 87 -0.10 7.69 -18.59
N ARG A 88 -0.20 8.59 -19.53
CA ARG A 88 0.00 8.32 -20.98
C ARG A 88 1.47 7.99 -21.29
N ARG A 89 2.39 8.41 -20.42
CA ARG A 89 3.86 8.21 -20.56
C ARG A 89 4.40 7.22 -19.54
N HIS A 90 3.57 6.78 -18.58
CA HIS A 90 4.02 5.91 -17.51
C HIS A 90 4.28 4.48 -18.03
N THR A 91 5.45 3.94 -17.65
CA THR A 91 5.84 2.54 -17.89
C THR A 91 6.32 1.92 -16.58
N GLY A 92 5.77 0.77 -16.23
CA GLY A 92 6.13 0.00 -15.03
C GLY A 92 5.46 -1.37 -15.07
N VAL A 93 6.02 -2.34 -14.37
CA VAL A 93 5.54 -3.74 -14.37
C VAL A 93 4.38 -3.97 -13.38
N HIS A 94 4.17 -3.04 -12.44
CA HIS A 94 3.10 -3.17 -11.45
C HIS A 94 1.74 -2.75 -12.03
N PRO A 95 0.65 -3.51 -11.78
CA PRO A 95 -0.70 -3.09 -12.14
C PRO A 95 -1.07 -1.75 -11.48
N ARG A 96 -1.61 -0.81 -12.27
CA ARG A 96 -2.00 0.52 -11.79
C ARG A 96 -3.25 1.02 -12.51
N LEU A 97 -3.99 1.92 -11.87
CA LEU A 97 -5.17 2.59 -12.42
C LEU A 97 -4.90 4.06 -12.75
N GLY A 98 -3.98 4.71 -12.07
CA GLY A 98 -3.71 6.13 -12.28
C GLY A 98 -2.48 6.65 -11.58
N ALA A 99 -2.28 7.97 -11.66
CA ALA A 99 -1.19 8.71 -11.04
C ALA A 99 -1.15 8.48 -9.52
N THR A 100 -2.29 8.59 -8.86
CA THR A 100 -2.56 7.97 -7.56
C THR A 100 -3.32 6.69 -7.82
N ASP A 101 -2.65 5.56 -7.62
CA ASP A 101 -3.22 4.25 -7.93
C ASP A 101 -4.16 3.78 -6.81
N VAL A 102 -3.72 3.84 -5.54
CA VAL A 102 -4.56 3.54 -4.38
C VAL A 102 -4.40 4.57 -3.28
N LEU A 103 -5.49 4.76 -2.52
CA LEU A 103 -5.59 5.68 -1.40
C LEU A 103 -6.35 5.01 -0.25
N PRO A 104 -5.69 4.19 0.59
CA PRO A 104 -6.31 3.52 1.72
C PRO A 104 -6.28 4.37 2.98
N PHE A 105 -7.35 4.30 3.78
CA PHE A 105 -7.46 4.84 5.14
C PHE A 105 -7.43 3.69 6.15
N ILE A 106 -6.61 3.82 7.19
CA ILE A 106 -6.33 2.77 8.17
C ILE A 106 -6.54 3.32 9.58
N PRO A 107 -7.36 2.71 10.44
CA PRO A 107 -7.51 3.15 11.82
C PRO A 107 -6.26 2.83 12.63
N ILE A 108 -5.71 3.83 13.35
CA ILE A 108 -4.52 3.67 14.20
C ILE A 108 -4.87 3.80 15.67
N SER A 109 -5.47 4.92 16.08
CA SER A 109 -5.74 5.21 17.48
C SER A 109 -7.07 5.92 17.63
N HIS A 110 -7.93 5.41 18.50
CA HIS A 110 -9.24 5.98 18.86
C HIS A 110 -10.16 6.32 17.67
N VAL A 111 -9.96 5.63 16.53
CA VAL A 111 -10.76 5.75 15.30
C VAL A 111 -11.21 4.35 14.91
N THR A 112 -12.44 4.22 14.48
CA THR A 112 -13.02 2.94 14.04
C THR A 112 -12.79 2.70 12.56
N MET A 113 -13.04 1.47 12.10
CA MET A 113 -13.05 1.14 10.68
C MET A 113 -14.17 1.88 9.95
N GLU A 114 -15.31 2.05 10.59
CA GLU A 114 -16.48 2.76 10.06
C GLU A 114 -16.16 4.25 9.84
N ASP A 115 -15.39 4.87 10.75
CA ASP A 115 -14.88 6.24 10.54
C ASP A 115 -13.97 6.30 9.32
N CYS A 116 -13.07 5.33 9.15
CA CYS A 116 -12.18 5.26 7.98
C CYS A 116 -12.97 5.05 6.67
N VAL A 117 -14.05 4.28 6.69
CA VAL A 117 -14.97 4.14 5.54
C VAL A 117 -15.60 5.48 5.18
N ALA A 118 -16.11 6.21 6.18
CA ALA A 118 -16.69 7.54 5.95
C ALA A 118 -15.64 8.53 5.40
N LEU A 119 -14.41 8.50 5.90
CA LEU A 119 -13.30 9.32 5.40
C LEU A 119 -12.93 8.96 3.95
N ALA A 120 -12.90 7.67 3.61
CA ALA A 120 -12.63 7.19 2.25
C ALA A 120 -13.70 7.69 1.27
N HIS A 121 -14.99 7.60 1.62
CA HIS A 121 -16.08 8.10 0.79
C HIS A 121 -15.99 9.63 0.62
N ARG A 122 -15.78 10.40 1.69
CA ARG A 122 -15.59 11.86 1.62
C ARG A 122 -14.43 12.26 0.72
N ALA A 123 -13.29 11.56 0.83
CA ALA A 123 -12.13 11.79 -0.03
C ALA A 123 -12.46 11.49 -1.49
N GLY A 124 -13.11 10.36 -1.77
CA GLY A 124 -13.47 9.94 -3.12
C GLY A 124 -14.46 10.89 -3.79
N GLU A 125 -15.52 11.28 -3.10
CA GLU A 125 -16.49 12.24 -3.60
C GLU A 125 -15.86 13.60 -3.92
N ARG A 126 -14.94 14.08 -3.07
CA ARG A 126 -14.22 15.32 -3.29
C ARG A 126 -13.29 15.23 -4.50
N ILE A 127 -12.49 14.17 -4.61
CA ILE A 127 -11.58 13.92 -5.73
C ILE A 127 -12.35 13.84 -7.04
N ALA A 128 -13.45 13.10 -7.06
CA ALA A 128 -14.32 12.96 -8.23
C ALA A 128 -14.92 14.31 -8.69
N ARG A 129 -15.41 15.11 -7.73
CA ARG A 129 -16.06 16.39 -8.00
C ARG A 129 -15.05 17.47 -8.42
N GLU A 130 -13.94 17.62 -7.71
CA GLU A 130 -13.01 18.74 -7.87
C GLU A 130 -11.90 18.46 -8.90
N LEU A 131 -11.49 17.19 -9.06
CA LEU A 131 -10.44 16.82 -10.01
C LEU A 131 -10.96 16.07 -11.24
N SER A 132 -12.24 15.70 -11.29
CA SER A 132 -12.82 14.90 -12.37
C SER A 132 -12.10 13.56 -12.59
N ILE A 133 -11.51 12.97 -11.55
CA ILE A 133 -10.88 11.66 -11.58
C ILE A 133 -11.91 10.61 -11.19
N PRO A 134 -12.16 9.57 -12.00
CA PRO A 134 -13.08 8.49 -11.64
C PRO A 134 -12.53 7.68 -10.45
N VAL A 135 -13.41 7.39 -9.49
CA VAL A 135 -13.11 6.74 -8.21
C VAL A 135 -13.78 5.39 -8.12
N PHE A 136 -13.03 4.40 -7.63
CA PHE A 136 -13.51 3.06 -7.33
C PHE A 136 -13.26 2.76 -5.85
N PHE A 137 -14.33 2.52 -5.08
CA PHE A 137 -14.18 2.15 -3.68
C PHE A 137 -13.86 0.66 -3.53
N TYR A 138 -12.95 0.31 -2.59
CA TYR A 138 -12.52 -1.07 -2.37
C TYR A 138 -12.38 -1.42 -0.88
N GLU A 139 -12.17 -2.71 -0.58
CA GLU A 139 -12.10 -3.29 0.76
C GLU A 139 -13.37 -2.91 1.57
N ARG A 140 -13.22 -2.36 2.79
CA ARG A 140 -14.36 -2.01 3.67
C ARG A 140 -15.17 -0.82 3.13
N ALA A 141 -14.59 0.00 2.27
CA ALA A 141 -15.29 1.11 1.62
C ALA A 141 -16.04 0.71 0.33
N ALA A 142 -15.90 -0.54 -0.13
CA ALA A 142 -16.55 -1.02 -1.35
C ALA A 142 -18.07 -0.87 -1.30
N LEU A 143 -18.65 -0.27 -2.36
CA LEU A 143 -20.10 -0.16 -2.54
C LEU A 143 -20.69 -1.36 -3.29
N LYS A 144 -19.82 -2.20 -3.89
CA LYS A 144 -20.21 -3.38 -4.67
C LYS A 144 -19.40 -4.59 -4.21
N PRO A 145 -20.02 -5.79 -4.03
CA PRO A 145 -19.32 -6.98 -3.56
C PRO A 145 -18.09 -7.37 -4.39
N GLU A 146 -18.16 -7.18 -5.72
CA GLU A 146 -17.06 -7.47 -6.66
C GLU A 146 -15.86 -6.52 -6.53
N ARG A 147 -15.95 -5.45 -5.71
CA ARG A 147 -14.88 -4.47 -5.47
C ARG A 147 -14.21 -4.61 -4.11
N VAL A 148 -14.63 -5.58 -3.32
CA VAL A 148 -14.00 -5.83 -2.01
C VAL A 148 -12.51 -6.13 -2.17
N ASN A 149 -12.10 -6.85 -3.21
CA ASN A 149 -10.69 -7.12 -3.46
C ASN A 149 -10.10 -6.11 -4.45
N LEU A 150 -9.02 -5.44 -4.05
CA LEU A 150 -8.30 -4.49 -4.90
C LEU A 150 -7.83 -5.10 -6.23
N GLU A 151 -7.43 -6.37 -6.22
CA GLU A 151 -7.03 -7.09 -7.44
C GLU A 151 -8.16 -7.20 -8.47
N ASP A 152 -9.42 -7.29 -8.03
CA ASP A 152 -10.57 -7.32 -8.93
C ASP A 152 -10.87 -5.92 -9.51
N VAL A 153 -10.73 -4.87 -8.71
CA VAL A 153 -10.82 -3.47 -9.18
C VAL A 153 -9.74 -3.17 -10.22
N ARG A 154 -8.50 -3.63 -9.98
CA ARG A 154 -7.34 -3.44 -10.86
C ARG A 154 -7.27 -4.39 -12.05
N ARG A 155 -8.23 -5.31 -12.23
CA ARG A 155 -8.18 -6.31 -13.30
C ARG A 155 -8.02 -5.67 -14.68
N GLY A 156 -6.93 -6.03 -15.37
CA GLY A 156 -6.55 -5.49 -16.67
C GLY A 156 -5.94 -4.09 -16.63
N ALA A 157 -5.66 -3.57 -15.42
CA ALA A 157 -5.02 -2.29 -15.16
C ALA A 157 -5.71 -1.10 -15.89
N LEU A 158 -4.97 -0.01 -16.07
CA LEU A 158 -5.46 1.18 -16.77
C LEU A 158 -5.81 0.89 -18.24
N GLU A 159 -5.05 0.02 -18.88
CA GLU A 159 -5.20 -0.33 -20.29
C GLU A 159 -6.59 -0.90 -20.59
N LEU A 160 -7.05 -1.84 -19.78
CA LEU A 160 -8.38 -2.40 -19.94
C LEU A 160 -9.47 -1.39 -19.51
N LEU A 161 -9.21 -0.64 -18.45
CA LEU A 161 -10.17 0.38 -17.96
C LEU A 161 -10.47 1.43 -19.04
N LEU A 162 -9.46 1.89 -19.79
CA LEU A 162 -9.61 2.84 -20.89
C LEU A 162 -10.62 2.37 -21.96
N THR A 163 -10.71 1.06 -22.17
CA THR A 163 -11.61 0.48 -23.18
C THR A 163 -12.99 0.13 -22.64
N GLN A 164 -13.17 0.08 -21.32
CA GLN A 164 -14.38 -0.48 -20.71
C GLN A 164 -15.20 0.52 -19.90
N ILE A 165 -14.60 1.59 -19.37
CA ILE A 165 -15.20 2.46 -18.35
C ILE A 165 -16.55 3.09 -18.76
N GLY A 166 -16.78 3.37 -20.01
CA GLY A 166 -18.05 3.93 -20.50
C GLY A 166 -18.96 2.92 -21.20
N ILE A 167 -18.56 1.65 -21.24
CA ILE A 167 -19.21 0.59 -22.03
C ILE A 167 -19.72 -0.53 -21.12
N ASP A 168 -18.86 -1.05 -20.21
CA ASP A 168 -19.22 -2.11 -19.27
C ASP A 168 -19.76 -1.51 -17.96
N PRO A 169 -21.04 -1.74 -17.59
CA PRO A 169 -21.62 -1.25 -16.34
C PRO A 169 -20.86 -1.69 -15.08
N ASN A 170 -20.16 -2.85 -15.12
CA ASN A 170 -19.37 -3.34 -14.01
C ASN A 170 -18.09 -2.51 -13.82
N ARG A 171 -17.66 -1.80 -14.86
CA ARG A 171 -16.48 -0.91 -14.86
C ARG A 171 -16.87 0.56 -14.66
N ALA A 172 -18.16 0.89 -14.51
CA ALA A 172 -18.59 2.23 -14.15
C ALA A 172 -18.02 2.63 -12.77
N PRO A 173 -17.41 3.82 -12.59
CA PRO A 173 -16.87 4.26 -11.31
C PRO A 173 -17.98 4.44 -10.27
N ASP A 174 -17.61 4.43 -9.00
CA ASP A 174 -18.53 4.69 -7.89
C ASP A 174 -18.81 6.19 -7.73
N ALA A 175 -17.83 7.03 -8.11
CA ALA A 175 -17.96 8.47 -8.15
C ALA A 175 -17.14 9.05 -9.32
N GLY A 176 -17.58 10.17 -9.87
CA GLY A 176 -16.91 10.87 -10.97
C GLY A 176 -17.39 10.47 -12.36
N PRO A 177 -16.66 10.90 -13.41
CA PRO A 177 -17.10 10.75 -14.79
C PRO A 177 -16.96 9.30 -15.30
N LEU A 178 -17.86 8.90 -16.22
CA LEU A 178 -17.78 7.62 -16.96
C LEU A 178 -16.69 7.65 -18.05
N ARG A 179 -15.53 8.17 -17.70
CA ARG A 179 -14.34 8.20 -18.56
C ARG A 179 -13.09 8.29 -17.68
N VAL A 180 -11.99 7.73 -18.11
CA VAL A 180 -10.69 7.89 -17.46
C VAL A 180 -10.23 9.35 -17.57
N HIS A 181 -9.62 9.88 -16.51
CA HIS A 181 -8.98 11.19 -16.57
C HIS A 181 -7.77 11.14 -17.50
N GLU A 182 -7.60 12.14 -18.37
CA GLU A 182 -6.66 12.13 -19.49
C GLU A 182 -5.20 11.81 -19.05
N THR A 183 -4.73 12.47 -18.01
CA THR A 183 -3.35 12.30 -17.51
C THR A 183 -3.28 11.50 -16.22
N ALA A 184 -4.25 11.69 -15.31
CA ALA A 184 -4.22 11.08 -13.99
C ALA A 184 -4.80 9.65 -13.92
N GLY A 185 -5.53 9.20 -14.96
CA GLY A 185 -6.14 7.87 -14.94
C GLY A 185 -7.37 7.77 -14.06
N ALA A 186 -7.38 6.83 -13.13
CA ALA A 186 -8.42 6.59 -12.13
C ALA A 186 -7.77 6.28 -10.77
N VAL A 187 -8.54 6.33 -9.69
CA VAL A 187 -8.04 6.02 -8.34
C VAL A 187 -8.91 5.00 -7.63
N ALA A 188 -8.28 4.03 -6.95
CA ALA A 188 -8.95 3.15 -6.01
C ALA A 188 -8.81 3.70 -4.58
N ILE A 189 -9.93 3.93 -3.89
CA ILE A 189 -9.96 4.48 -2.53
C ILE A 189 -10.60 3.47 -1.59
N GLY A 190 -9.98 3.20 -0.44
CA GLY A 190 -10.49 2.17 0.45
C GLY A 190 -10.28 2.47 1.93
N ALA A 191 -10.91 1.64 2.76
CA ALA A 191 -10.62 1.55 4.18
C ALA A 191 -10.25 0.09 4.49
N ARG A 192 -9.16 -0.15 5.18
CA ARG A 192 -8.64 -1.49 5.46
C ARG A 192 -7.90 -1.58 6.80
N PRO A 193 -7.76 -2.77 7.37
CA PRO A 193 -6.81 -3.01 8.45
C PRO A 193 -5.37 -2.70 8.04
N PHE A 194 -4.48 -2.64 9.03
CA PHE A 194 -3.05 -2.53 8.78
C PHE A 194 -2.56 -3.71 7.93
N LEU A 195 -1.79 -3.41 6.91
CA LEU A 195 -1.25 -4.38 5.97
C LEU A 195 0.28 -4.32 6.02
N ILE A 196 0.93 -5.48 6.10
CA ILE A 196 2.39 -5.57 5.99
C ILE A 196 2.74 -6.04 4.59
N ALA A 197 3.47 -5.19 3.86
CA ALA A 197 4.07 -5.57 2.58
C ALA A 197 5.45 -6.19 2.86
N PHE A 198 5.58 -7.48 2.57
CA PHE A 198 6.76 -8.29 2.85
C PHE A 198 7.21 -9.04 1.60
N ASN A 199 8.45 -8.84 1.21
CA ASN A 199 9.02 -9.41 0.01
C ASN A 199 10.12 -10.43 0.36
N VAL A 200 10.25 -11.49 -0.46
CA VAL A 200 11.33 -12.48 -0.39
C VAL A 200 12.02 -12.53 -1.74
N ASN A 201 13.33 -12.27 -1.77
CA ASN A 201 14.14 -12.23 -2.97
C ASN A 201 14.85 -13.58 -3.17
N LEU A 202 14.71 -14.13 -4.39
CA LEU A 202 15.20 -15.45 -4.78
C LEU A 202 16.39 -15.31 -5.73
N ARG A 203 17.41 -16.15 -5.56
CA ARG A 203 18.60 -16.22 -6.44
C ARG A 203 18.25 -16.94 -7.75
N THR A 204 17.45 -16.30 -8.57
CA THR A 204 17.09 -16.76 -9.91
C THR A 204 16.56 -15.60 -10.73
N THR A 205 16.74 -15.65 -12.04
CA THR A 205 16.11 -14.74 -13.02
C THR A 205 14.81 -15.33 -13.58
N ASP A 206 14.52 -16.60 -13.30
CA ASP A 206 13.28 -17.24 -13.73
C ASP A 206 12.11 -16.80 -12.85
N VAL A 207 11.39 -15.79 -13.31
CA VAL A 207 10.19 -15.26 -12.65
C VAL A 207 9.07 -16.32 -12.48
N SER A 208 9.09 -17.38 -13.28
CA SER A 208 8.08 -18.45 -13.18
C SER A 208 8.16 -19.18 -11.85
N ILE A 209 9.35 -19.29 -11.25
CA ILE A 209 9.57 -19.85 -9.92
C ILE A 209 8.87 -19.00 -8.87
N ALA A 210 9.13 -17.67 -8.85
CA ALA A 210 8.49 -16.77 -7.90
C ALA A 210 6.95 -16.75 -8.07
N ARG A 211 6.45 -16.81 -9.31
CA ARG A 211 5.00 -16.89 -9.59
C ARG A 211 4.38 -18.20 -9.09
N ASN A 212 5.10 -19.31 -9.22
CA ASN A 212 4.64 -20.62 -8.72
C ASN A 212 4.60 -20.63 -7.19
N ILE A 213 5.64 -20.16 -6.52
CA ILE A 213 5.68 -20.02 -5.05
C ILE A 213 4.53 -19.12 -4.58
N ALA A 214 4.40 -17.91 -5.17
CA ALA A 214 3.34 -16.98 -4.84
C ALA A 214 1.93 -17.59 -5.00
N ARG A 215 1.74 -18.44 -6.01
CA ARG A 215 0.47 -19.14 -6.22
C ARG A 215 0.17 -20.16 -5.12
N VAL A 216 1.17 -20.89 -4.65
CA VAL A 216 1.03 -21.92 -3.61
C VAL A 216 0.74 -21.28 -2.25
N VAL A 217 1.49 -20.23 -1.89
CA VAL A 217 1.42 -19.66 -0.53
C VAL A 217 0.20 -18.76 -0.30
N ARG A 218 -0.43 -18.20 -1.35
CA ARG A 218 -1.54 -17.24 -1.19
C ARG A 218 -2.87 -17.88 -0.87
N ALA A 219 -3.69 -17.22 -0.06
CA ALA A 219 -4.99 -17.68 0.43
C ALA A 219 -5.94 -18.13 -0.69
N ARG A 220 -6.00 -17.39 -1.80
CA ARG A 220 -6.91 -17.66 -2.94
C ARG A 220 -6.74 -19.06 -3.54
N HIS A 221 -5.61 -19.73 -3.33
CA HIS A 221 -5.31 -21.07 -3.85
C HIS A 221 -5.15 -22.12 -2.75
N GLY A 222 -5.66 -21.83 -1.55
CA GLY A 222 -5.61 -22.76 -0.41
C GLY A 222 -4.33 -22.66 0.43
N GLY A 223 -3.51 -21.62 0.20
CA GLY A 223 -2.34 -21.31 1.04
C GLY A 223 -2.73 -20.64 2.36
N LEU A 224 -1.82 -19.83 2.91
CA LEU A 224 -2.01 -19.18 4.21
C LEU A 224 -3.18 -18.18 4.18
N PRO A 225 -4.08 -18.18 5.17
CA PRO A 225 -5.17 -17.22 5.24
C PRO A 225 -4.62 -15.79 5.34
N PHE A 226 -5.35 -14.82 4.79
CA PHE A 226 -4.97 -13.40 4.79
C PHE A 226 -3.61 -13.09 4.14
N LEU A 227 -3.08 -13.99 3.31
CA LEU A 227 -1.88 -13.79 2.52
C LEU A 227 -2.24 -13.60 1.04
N LYS A 228 -1.88 -12.45 0.47
CA LYS A 228 -1.88 -12.19 -0.97
C LYS A 228 -0.43 -12.24 -1.45
N ALA A 229 -0.16 -12.83 -2.61
CA ALA A 229 1.20 -12.93 -3.15
C ALA A 229 1.22 -12.88 -4.67
N LEU A 230 2.27 -12.24 -5.21
CA LEU A 230 2.60 -12.17 -6.63
C LEU A 230 4.10 -12.45 -6.83
N GLY A 231 4.48 -12.92 -8.02
CA GLY A 231 5.88 -13.11 -8.41
C GLY A 231 6.30 -12.05 -9.42
N PHE A 232 7.42 -11.38 -9.15
CA PHE A 232 8.00 -10.35 -10.00
C PHE A 232 9.45 -10.68 -10.38
N GLU A 233 9.91 -10.07 -11.46
CA GLU A 233 11.32 -10.01 -11.84
C GLU A 233 11.90 -8.67 -11.35
N LEU A 234 13.06 -8.74 -10.67
CA LEU A 234 13.86 -7.58 -10.32
C LEU A 234 15.05 -7.53 -11.29
N SER A 235 14.80 -7.03 -12.49
CA SER A 235 15.77 -7.05 -13.59
C SER A 235 17.06 -6.30 -13.25
N SER A 236 16.98 -5.20 -12.48
CA SER A 236 18.13 -4.42 -12.04
C SER A 236 19.07 -5.21 -11.11
N ARG A 237 18.54 -6.22 -10.41
CA ARG A 237 19.28 -7.05 -9.43
C ARG A 237 19.57 -8.46 -9.92
N GLY A 238 19.01 -8.87 -11.06
CA GLY A 238 19.10 -10.25 -11.56
C GLY A 238 18.44 -11.28 -10.63
N LEU A 239 17.35 -10.89 -9.95
CA LEU A 239 16.63 -11.70 -8.98
C LEU A 239 15.16 -11.86 -9.38
N ALA A 240 14.51 -12.89 -8.85
CA ALA A 240 13.05 -12.96 -8.80
C ALA A 240 12.55 -12.70 -7.37
N GLN A 241 11.36 -12.12 -7.25
CA GLN A 241 10.80 -11.73 -5.95
C GLN A 241 9.41 -12.34 -5.75
N VAL A 242 9.17 -12.91 -4.59
CA VAL A 242 7.83 -13.21 -4.08
C VAL A 242 7.39 -12.02 -3.24
N SER A 243 6.52 -11.19 -3.80
CA SER A 243 5.96 -10.02 -3.11
C SER A 243 4.65 -10.39 -2.44
N MET A 244 4.55 -10.14 -1.16
CA MET A 244 3.43 -10.55 -0.32
C MET A 244 2.79 -9.37 0.40
N ASN A 245 1.46 -9.43 0.51
CA ASN A 245 0.68 -8.57 1.39
C ASN A 245 0.01 -9.41 2.47
N ILE A 246 0.44 -9.24 3.70
CA ILE A 246 -0.15 -9.86 4.88
C ILE A 246 -1.25 -8.92 5.38
N VAL A 247 -2.52 -9.23 5.06
CA VAL A 247 -3.65 -8.33 5.33
C VAL A 247 -4.26 -8.50 6.74
N ASN A 248 -3.82 -9.54 7.46
CA ASN A 248 -4.09 -9.73 8.88
C ASN A 248 -2.91 -10.47 9.52
N TYR A 249 -1.95 -9.71 10.03
CA TYR A 249 -0.72 -10.26 10.63
C TYR A 249 -0.95 -10.91 12.00
N GLU A 250 -2.11 -10.74 12.62
CA GLU A 250 -2.47 -11.45 13.86
C GLU A 250 -2.87 -12.91 13.60
N VAL A 251 -3.29 -13.23 12.37
CA VAL A 251 -3.63 -14.60 11.95
C VAL A 251 -2.47 -15.24 11.17
N THR A 252 -1.89 -14.51 10.21
CA THR A 252 -0.72 -14.96 9.45
C THR A 252 0.42 -13.98 9.69
N GLY A 253 1.37 -14.36 10.53
CA GLY A 253 2.55 -13.54 10.84
C GLY A 253 3.60 -13.57 9.73
N ILE A 254 4.60 -12.66 9.81
CA ILE A 254 5.71 -12.57 8.87
C ILE A 254 6.51 -13.88 8.84
N THR A 255 6.81 -14.45 10.03
CA THR A 255 7.53 -15.73 10.15
C THR A 255 6.82 -16.86 9.39
N GLN A 256 5.48 -16.98 9.55
CA GLN A 256 4.71 -18.02 8.83
C GLN A 256 4.74 -17.82 7.32
N ALA A 257 4.63 -16.56 6.87
CA ALA A 257 4.69 -16.22 5.44
C ALA A 257 6.07 -16.54 4.85
N TYR A 258 7.16 -16.21 5.59
CA TYR A 258 8.52 -16.53 5.20
C TYR A 258 8.75 -18.05 5.11
N GLU A 259 8.37 -18.81 6.14
CA GLU A 259 8.54 -20.27 6.18
C GLU A 259 7.80 -20.97 5.04
N ALA A 260 6.62 -20.50 4.68
CA ALA A 260 5.89 -21.03 3.54
C ALA A 260 6.65 -20.80 2.22
N VAL A 261 7.22 -19.60 2.03
CA VAL A 261 8.05 -19.31 0.85
C VAL A 261 9.33 -20.12 0.87
N ARG A 262 10.00 -20.23 2.04
CA ARG A 262 11.24 -20.99 2.21
C ARG A 262 11.06 -22.46 1.84
N SER A 263 10.03 -23.11 2.35
CA SER A 263 9.72 -24.50 2.05
C SER A 263 9.52 -24.75 0.55
N GLU A 264 8.83 -23.84 -0.15
CA GLU A 264 8.63 -23.96 -1.60
C GLU A 264 9.90 -23.64 -2.41
N ALA A 265 10.72 -22.68 -1.95
CA ALA A 265 11.99 -22.34 -2.57
C ALA A 265 12.97 -23.52 -2.48
N GLU A 266 13.09 -24.16 -1.30
CA GLU A 266 13.87 -25.37 -1.07
C GLU A 266 13.43 -26.52 -1.98
N ARG A 267 12.10 -26.74 -2.10
CA ARG A 267 11.53 -27.76 -2.99
C ARG A 267 11.89 -27.52 -4.46
N MET A 268 12.07 -26.27 -4.85
CA MET A 268 12.46 -25.87 -6.22
C MET A 268 13.97 -25.72 -6.40
N GLY A 269 14.77 -25.93 -5.35
CA GLY A 269 16.23 -25.81 -5.38
C GLY A 269 16.73 -24.38 -5.55
N VAL A 270 15.98 -23.38 -5.06
CA VAL A 270 16.31 -21.95 -5.19
C VAL A 270 16.57 -21.34 -3.81
N GLU A 271 17.66 -20.60 -3.71
CA GLU A 271 18.11 -19.93 -2.48
C GLU A 271 17.34 -18.61 -2.26
N ILE A 272 16.98 -18.34 -1.01
CA ILE A 272 16.52 -17.02 -0.55
C ILE A 272 17.73 -16.14 -0.25
N VAL A 273 17.87 -15.05 -1.00
CA VAL A 273 18.97 -14.09 -0.86
C VAL A 273 18.71 -13.12 0.28
N SER A 274 17.53 -12.54 0.31
CA SER A 274 17.17 -11.50 1.27
C SER A 274 15.67 -11.37 1.41
N THR A 275 15.25 -10.63 2.43
CA THR A 275 13.87 -10.21 2.66
C THR A 275 13.77 -8.70 2.75
N GLU A 276 12.57 -8.15 2.56
CA GLU A 276 12.32 -6.72 2.60
C GLU A 276 10.94 -6.44 3.20
N ILE A 277 10.85 -5.43 4.07
CA ILE A 277 9.59 -4.84 4.51
C ILE A 277 9.44 -3.49 3.79
N VAL A 278 8.36 -3.34 3.02
CA VAL A 278 8.03 -2.10 2.31
C VAL A 278 7.10 -1.26 3.17
N GLY A 279 7.49 -0.01 3.44
CA GLY A 279 6.77 0.86 4.35
C GLY A 279 7.02 0.51 5.82
N LEU A 280 6.03 0.78 6.66
CA LEU A 280 6.13 0.57 8.10
C LEU A 280 5.59 -0.78 8.53
N VAL A 281 6.04 -1.22 9.71
CA VAL A 281 5.60 -2.47 10.35
C VAL A 281 5.30 -2.21 11.83
N PRO A 282 4.19 -2.73 12.39
CA PRO A 282 3.94 -2.69 13.83
C PRO A 282 5.00 -3.49 14.60
N ALA A 283 5.52 -2.94 15.69
CA ALA A 283 6.56 -3.61 16.51
C ALA A 283 6.17 -5.03 16.92
N LYS A 284 4.87 -5.25 17.23
CA LYS A 284 4.35 -6.57 17.65
C LYS A 284 4.33 -7.62 16.53
N ALA A 285 4.46 -7.21 15.26
CA ALA A 285 4.49 -8.11 14.12
C ALA A 285 5.90 -8.65 13.82
N LEU A 286 6.93 -8.06 14.43
CA LEU A 286 8.32 -8.45 14.21
C LEU A 286 8.75 -9.57 15.17
N ASP A 287 9.31 -10.64 14.61
CA ASP A 287 10.07 -11.64 15.34
C ASP A 287 11.56 -11.48 14.98
N ARG A 288 12.32 -10.84 15.87
CA ARG A 288 13.75 -10.55 15.66
C ARG A 288 14.64 -11.79 15.78
N SER A 289 14.10 -12.92 16.24
CA SER A 289 14.79 -14.20 16.33
C SER A 289 14.58 -15.10 15.11
N ALA A 290 13.66 -14.76 14.23
CA ALA A 290 13.34 -15.53 13.04
C ALA A 290 14.36 -15.32 11.90
N GLU A 291 14.61 -16.36 11.10
CA GLU A 291 15.59 -16.32 9.99
C GLU A 291 15.32 -15.19 8.99
N TYR A 292 14.04 -14.87 8.73
CA TYR A 292 13.72 -13.77 7.82
C TYR A 292 14.31 -12.43 8.28
N PHE A 293 14.42 -12.22 9.59
CA PHE A 293 14.94 -10.98 10.16
C PHE A 293 16.44 -10.83 9.93
N GLU A 294 17.20 -11.94 9.98
CA GLU A 294 18.64 -11.94 9.67
C GLU A 294 18.90 -11.59 8.19
N LYS A 295 17.95 -11.93 7.31
CA LYS A 295 18.01 -11.63 5.87
C LYS A 295 17.38 -10.28 5.48
N LEU A 296 16.88 -9.52 6.45
CA LEU A 296 16.12 -8.30 6.20
C LEU A 296 17.02 -7.15 5.75
N GLU A 297 16.85 -6.75 4.50
CA GLU A 297 17.59 -5.64 3.91
C GLU A 297 17.04 -4.29 4.39
N ASN A 298 17.95 -3.33 4.59
CA ASN A 298 17.62 -1.91 4.85
C ASN A 298 16.65 -1.68 6.02
N PHE A 299 16.64 -2.57 7.04
CA PHE A 299 15.82 -2.39 8.22
C PHE A 299 16.49 -1.46 9.23
N SER A 300 15.70 -0.52 9.74
CA SER A 300 16.07 0.33 10.89
C SER A 300 14.86 0.49 11.80
N GLU A 301 15.06 1.01 13.01
CA GLU A 301 13.97 1.32 13.95
C GLU A 301 12.94 2.31 13.34
N ASP A 302 13.35 3.10 12.34
CA ASP A 302 12.47 4.00 11.59
C ASP A 302 11.42 3.27 10.74
N LYS A 303 11.57 1.95 10.52
CA LYS A 303 10.53 1.12 9.91
C LYS A 303 9.43 0.69 10.88
N ILE A 304 9.61 0.96 12.18
CA ILE A 304 8.62 0.62 13.21
C ILE A 304 7.59 1.74 13.31
N LEU A 305 6.32 1.41 13.08
CA LEU A 305 5.20 2.36 13.11
C LEU A 305 5.16 3.16 14.41
N GLU A 306 5.22 2.49 15.56
CA GLU A 306 5.14 3.15 16.87
C GLU A 306 6.33 4.07 17.14
N HIS A 307 7.50 3.78 16.55
CA HIS A 307 8.66 4.65 16.63
C HIS A 307 8.44 5.94 15.83
N ARG A 308 7.96 5.83 14.60
CA ARG A 308 7.66 6.99 13.74
C ARG A 308 6.56 7.88 14.30
N LEU A 309 5.50 7.29 14.83
CA LEU A 309 4.41 8.04 15.47
C LEU A 309 4.91 8.85 16.68
N ARG A 310 5.84 8.31 17.50
CA ARG A 310 6.44 9.05 18.61
C ARG A 310 7.25 10.25 18.15
N ILE A 311 8.02 10.09 17.08
CA ILE A 311 8.80 11.20 16.50
C ILE A 311 7.84 12.30 16.04
N CYS A 312 6.79 11.96 15.30
CA CYS A 312 5.77 12.92 14.86
C CYS A 312 5.10 13.68 16.01
N ASN A 313 4.75 12.99 17.08
CA ASN A 313 4.16 13.60 18.29
C ASN A 313 5.12 14.59 18.99
N GLN A 314 6.42 14.29 19.05
CA GLN A 314 7.42 15.18 19.67
C GLN A 314 7.56 16.52 18.92
N PHE A 315 7.27 16.56 17.63
CA PHE A 315 7.27 17.77 16.83
C PHE A 315 5.93 18.51 16.80
N GLY A 316 4.94 18.07 17.59
CA GLY A 316 3.63 18.71 17.70
C GLY A 316 2.76 18.60 16.44
N ASN A 317 3.04 17.64 15.59
CA ASN A 317 2.37 17.46 14.30
C ASN A 317 1.22 16.43 14.35
N VAL A 318 0.99 15.74 15.50
CA VAL A 318 -0.10 14.74 15.63
C VAL A 318 -0.70 14.80 17.04
#